data_324429bb28803bdf116c2e3c55983dcc
#
_entry.id   324429bb28803bdf116c2e3c55983dcc
#
_cell.length_a   1.000
_cell.length_b   1.000
_cell.length_c   1.000
_cell.angle_alpha   90.00
_cell.angle_beta   90.00
_cell.angle_gamma   90.00
#
_symmetry.space_group_name_H-M   'P 1'
#
loop_
_entity.id
_entity.type
_entity.pdbx_description
1 polymer ?
#
loop_
_entity_poly.entity_id
_entity_poly.type
_entity_poly.pdbx_seq_one_letter_code
_entity_poly.pdbx_strand_id
1 'polypeptide(L)'
;MSDENDDVARARELLGDLRASIDNIDAAIIYMLAERFRCTETVSRLKAEHKLPPADLTREAEQIARLRRLAEDARFNPDFTEKYLGFIIPHVIRHHEAITAGAKDVDLVARRP
;
A
#
# COMPACT_ATOMS: atom_id res chain seq x y z
N MET A 1 -28.70 27.64 28.36
CA MET A 1 -27.58 26.83 28.15
C MET A 1 -27.89 25.47 27.86
N SER A 2 -27.41 25.04 26.81
CA SER A 2 -27.96 23.86 26.29
C SER A 2 -26.96 22.73 26.31
N ASP A 3 -27.44 21.58 26.69
CA ASP A 3 -26.75 20.33 26.54
C ASP A 3 -26.30 20.11 25.09
N GLU A 4 -26.99 20.72 24.10
CA GLU A 4 -26.64 20.67 22.69
C GLU A 4 -25.27 21.28 22.40
N ASN A 5 -24.92 22.41 23.02
CA ASN A 5 -23.60 23.05 22.87
C ASN A 5 -22.49 22.18 23.46
N ASP A 6 -22.78 21.58 24.63
CA ASP A 6 -21.82 20.65 25.25
C ASP A 6 -21.65 19.39 24.43
N ASP A 7 -22.71 18.87 23.83
CA ASP A 7 -22.67 17.71 22.97
C ASP A 7 -21.86 17.99 21.70
N VAL A 8 -22.06 19.17 21.09
CA VAL A 8 -21.31 19.60 19.91
C VAL A 8 -19.82 19.77 20.25
N ALA A 9 -19.52 20.38 21.38
CA ALA A 9 -18.14 20.57 21.83
C ALA A 9 -17.44 19.23 22.04
N ARG A 10 -18.14 18.27 22.67
CA ARG A 10 -17.62 16.91 22.88
C ARG A 10 -17.42 16.20 21.56
N ALA A 11 -18.37 16.33 20.62
CA ALA A 11 -18.25 15.73 19.30
C ALA A 11 -17.02 16.28 18.54
N ARG A 12 -16.77 17.59 18.65
CA ARG A 12 -15.58 18.21 18.03
C ARG A 12 -14.28 17.71 18.65
N GLU A 13 -14.26 17.53 19.96
CA GLU A 13 -13.11 16.99 20.68
C GLU A 13 -12.82 15.55 20.22
N LEU A 14 -13.84 14.70 20.18
CA LEU A 14 -13.73 13.33 19.69
C LEU A 14 -13.28 13.29 18.22
N LEU A 15 -13.82 14.18 17.40
CA LEU A 15 -13.43 14.28 16.00
C LEU A 15 -11.96 14.64 15.86
N GLY A 16 -11.46 15.57 16.68
CA GLY A 16 -10.05 15.93 16.74
C GLY A 16 -9.16 14.75 17.10
N ASP A 17 -9.55 13.99 18.13
CA ASP A 17 -8.81 12.81 18.57
C ASP A 17 -8.78 11.72 17.49
N LEU A 18 -9.93 11.48 16.83
CA LEU A 18 -10.01 10.49 15.76
C LEU A 18 -9.18 10.91 14.55
N ARG A 19 -9.19 12.17 14.19
CA ARG A 19 -8.35 12.70 13.10
C ARG A 19 -6.86 12.55 13.40
N ALA A 20 -6.45 12.80 14.64
CA ALA A 20 -5.08 12.59 15.06
C ALA A 20 -4.68 11.11 14.94
N SER A 21 -5.57 10.21 15.33
CA SER A 21 -5.35 8.76 15.14
C SER A 21 -5.24 8.39 13.68
N ILE A 22 -6.11 8.93 12.83
CA ILE A 22 -6.07 8.70 11.37
C ILE A 22 -4.74 9.20 10.80
N ASP A 23 -4.29 10.39 11.20
CA ASP A 23 -3.01 10.94 10.73
C ASP A 23 -1.84 10.02 11.08
N ASN A 24 -1.85 9.46 12.29
CA ASN A 24 -0.82 8.51 12.71
C ASN A 24 -0.88 7.21 11.91
N ILE A 25 -2.08 6.71 11.64
CA ILE A 25 -2.27 5.52 10.80
C ILE A 25 -1.78 5.79 9.37
N ASP A 26 -2.13 6.94 8.81
CA ASP A 26 -1.69 7.33 7.47
C ASP A 26 -0.16 7.38 7.38
N ALA A 27 0.49 7.93 8.39
CA ALA A 27 1.94 7.95 8.46
C ALA A 27 2.51 6.52 8.43
N ALA A 28 1.93 5.61 9.21
CA ALA A 28 2.34 4.21 9.23
C ALA A 28 2.14 3.55 7.86
N ILE A 29 1.02 3.81 7.19
CA ILE A 29 0.74 3.29 5.85
C ILE A 29 1.81 3.76 4.87
N ILE A 30 2.15 5.03 4.88
CA ILE A 30 3.16 5.58 3.96
C ILE A 30 4.53 4.94 4.20
N TYR A 31 4.95 4.80 5.46
CA TYR A 31 6.21 4.12 5.77
C TYR A 31 6.19 2.66 5.33
N MET A 32 5.08 1.96 5.52
CA MET A 32 4.93 0.56 5.09
C MET A 32 4.94 0.43 3.58
N LEU A 33 4.26 1.32 2.86
CA LEU A 33 4.29 1.33 1.39
C LEU A 33 5.69 1.60 0.86
N ALA A 34 6.41 2.55 1.44
CA ALA A 34 7.78 2.83 1.05
C ALA A 34 8.67 1.59 1.22
N GLU A 35 8.54 0.88 2.33
CA GLU A 35 9.29 -0.34 2.59
C GLU A 35 8.91 -1.44 1.60
N ARG A 36 7.61 -1.59 1.32
CA ARG A 36 7.12 -2.55 0.33
C ARG A 36 7.72 -2.28 -1.05
N PHE A 37 7.77 -1.03 -1.48
CA PHE A 37 8.35 -0.66 -2.77
C PHE A 37 9.86 -0.87 -2.81
N ARG A 38 10.58 -0.68 -1.71
CA ARG A 38 12.01 -1.04 -1.64
C ARG A 38 12.20 -2.54 -1.87
N CYS A 39 11.35 -3.36 -1.27
CA CYS A 39 11.39 -4.81 -1.50
C CYS A 39 11.11 -5.16 -2.95
N THR A 40 10.09 -4.56 -3.57
CA THR A 40 9.75 -4.84 -4.97
C THR A 40 10.80 -4.29 -5.93
N GLU A 41 11.47 -3.21 -5.59
CA GLU A 41 12.61 -2.72 -6.38
C GLU A 41 13.75 -3.75 -6.40
N THR A 42 14.07 -4.35 -5.26
CA THR A 42 15.05 -5.43 -5.19
C THR A 42 14.61 -6.64 -6.01
N VAL A 43 13.34 -7.00 -5.93
CA VAL A 43 12.76 -8.08 -6.75
C VAL A 43 12.90 -7.75 -8.24
N SER A 44 12.65 -6.50 -8.63
CA SER A 44 12.78 -6.06 -10.02
C SER A 44 14.20 -6.26 -10.54
N ARG A 45 15.20 -5.90 -9.76
CA ARG A 45 16.61 -6.07 -10.12
C ARG A 45 16.98 -7.53 -10.24
N LEU A 46 16.52 -8.37 -9.31
CA LEU A 46 16.75 -9.81 -9.37
C LEU A 46 16.15 -10.43 -10.64
N LYS A 47 14.92 -10.02 -10.97
CA LYS A 47 14.28 -10.50 -12.19
C LYS A 47 15.02 -10.07 -13.45
N ALA A 48 15.50 -8.83 -13.50
CA ALA A 48 16.28 -8.34 -14.62
C ALA A 48 17.61 -9.07 -14.75
N GLU A 49 18.33 -9.27 -13.64
CA GLU A 49 19.62 -9.97 -13.62
C GLU A 49 19.51 -11.42 -14.09
N HIS A 50 18.46 -12.11 -13.67
CA HIS A 50 18.26 -13.53 -13.95
C HIS A 50 17.31 -13.79 -15.11
N LYS A 51 16.90 -12.74 -15.84
CA LYS A 51 16.00 -12.82 -16.98
C LYS A 51 14.68 -13.50 -16.64
N LEU A 52 14.14 -13.23 -15.46
CA LEU A 52 12.85 -13.73 -15.03
C LEU A 52 11.73 -12.83 -15.54
N PRO A 53 10.52 -13.37 -15.81
CA PRO A 53 9.40 -12.56 -16.30
C PRO A 53 9.00 -11.47 -15.31
N PRO A 54 8.68 -10.25 -15.76
CA PRO A 54 8.19 -9.19 -14.90
C PRO A 54 6.89 -9.51 -14.18
N ALA A 55 5.99 -10.26 -14.82
CA ALA A 55 4.72 -10.67 -14.25
C ALA A 55 4.75 -12.12 -13.83
N ASP A 56 4.10 -12.43 -12.71
CA ASP A 56 3.92 -13.78 -12.21
C ASP A 56 2.45 -13.93 -11.78
N LEU A 57 1.66 -14.52 -12.67
CA LEU A 57 0.21 -14.66 -12.47
C LEU A 57 -0.12 -15.56 -11.28
N THR A 58 0.68 -16.59 -11.04
CA THR A 58 0.51 -17.47 -9.87
C THR A 58 0.69 -16.68 -8.57
N ARG A 59 1.74 -15.89 -8.51
CA ARG A 59 2.03 -15.03 -7.35
C ARG A 59 0.92 -14.01 -7.13
N GLU A 60 0.42 -13.39 -8.19
CA GLU A 60 -0.68 -12.43 -8.09
C GLU A 60 -1.94 -13.06 -7.52
N ALA A 61 -2.29 -14.26 -7.99
CA ALA A 61 -3.45 -14.99 -7.46
C ALA A 61 -3.28 -15.34 -5.98
N GLU A 62 -2.08 -15.76 -5.59
CA GLU A 62 -1.75 -16.06 -4.19
C GLU A 62 -1.85 -14.82 -3.31
N GLN A 63 -1.38 -13.68 -3.80
CA GLN A 63 -1.47 -12.40 -3.07
C GLN A 63 -2.91 -11.99 -2.84
N ILE A 64 -3.75 -12.09 -3.87
CA ILE A 64 -5.17 -11.75 -3.77
C ILE A 64 -5.85 -12.66 -2.73
N ALA A 65 -5.64 -13.97 -2.83
CA ALA A 65 -6.24 -14.92 -1.90
C ALA A 65 -5.78 -14.67 -0.46
N ARG A 66 -4.50 -14.40 -0.27
CA ARG A 66 -3.94 -14.12 1.06
C ARG A 66 -4.52 -12.83 1.65
N LEU A 67 -4.58 -11.75 0.86
CA LEU A 67 -5.11 -10.48 1.35
C LEU A 67 -6.61 -10.56 1.65
N ARG A 68 -7.37 -11.34 0.89
CA ARG A 68 -8.78 -11.57 1.20
C ARG A 68 -8.94 -12.25 2.57
N ARG A 69 -8.12 -13.26 2.87
CA ARG A 69 -8.13 -13.91 4.18
C ARG A 69 -7.75 -12.95 5.30
N LEU A 70 -6.73 -12.13 5.09
CA LEU A 70 -6.32 -11.12 6.07
C LEU A 70 -7.42 -10.08 6.31
N ALA A 71 -8.11 -9.67 5.24
CA ALA A 71 -9.23 -8.74 5.35
C ALA A 71 -10.37 -9.33 6.20
N GLU A 72 -10.70 -10.60 5.98
CA GLU A 72 -11.70 -11.29 6.78
C GLU A 72 -11.31 -11.31 8.25
N ASP A 73 -10.06 -11.68 8.56
CA ASP A 73 -9.54 -11.70 9.93
C ASP A 73 -9.58 -10.29 10.57
N ALA A 74 -9.30 -9.27 9.80
CA ALA A 74 -9.31 -7.88 10.25
C ALA A 74 -10.71 -7.26 10.27
N ARG A 75 -11.73 -8.00 9.85
CA ARG A 75 -13.10 -7.49 9.68
C ARG A 75 -13.16 -6.30 8.73
N PHE A 76 -12.43 -6.41 7.65
CA PHE A 76 -12.34 -5.41 6.60
C PHE A 76 -12.91 -5.98 5.29
N ASN A 77 -13.44 -5.11 4.43
CA ASN A 77 -14.07 -5.56 3.18
C ASN A 77 -13.03 -6.20 2.24
N PRO A 78 -13.13 -7.51 1.93
CA PRO A 78 -12.18 -8.17 1.04
C PRO A 78 -12.17 -7.61 -0.38
N ASP A 79 -13.28 -7.10 -0.88
CA ASP A 79 -13.34 -6.51 -2.22
C ASP A 79 -12.49 -5.24 -2.33
N PHE A 80 -12.40 -4.48 -1.25
CA PHE A 80 -11.52 -3.33 -1.19
C PHE A 80 -10.04 -3.74 -1.29
N THR A 81 -9.66 -4.86 -0.67
CA THR A 81 -8.27 -5.33 -0.74
C THR A 81 -7.88 -5.77 -2.15
N GLU A 82 -8.83 -6.33 -2.92
CA GLU A 82 -8.58 -6.62 -4.33
C GLU A 82 -8.37 -5.35 -5.14
N LYS A 83 -9.15 -4.31 -4.88
CA LYS A 83 -8.96 -3.00 -5.54
C LYS A 83 -7.59 -2.40 -5.21
N TYR A 84 -7.14 -2.52 -3.97
CA TYR A 84 -5.82 -2.08 -3.56
C TYR A 84 -4.73 -2.80 -4.37
N LEU A 85 -4.79 -4.12 -4.45
CA LEU A 85 -3.84 -4.91 -5.24
C LEU A 85 -3.95 -4.59 -6.73
N GLY A 86 -5.17 -4.40 -7.24
CA GLY A 86 -5.40 -4.01 -8.62
C GLY A 86 -4.78 -2.66 -8.99
N PHE A 87 -4.58 -1.80 -8.02
CA PHE A 87 -3.84 -0.55 -8.19
C PHE A 87 -2.31 -0.76 -8.10
N ILE A 88 -1.86 -1.50 -7.09
CA ILE A 88 -0.43 -1.65 -6.78
C ILE A 88 0.29 -2.55 -7.79
N ILE A 89 -0.27 -3.71 -8.13
CA ILE A 89 0.40 -4.72 -8.96
C ILE A 89 0.79 -4.17 -10.34
N PRO A 90 -0.10 -3.47 -11.09
CA PRO A 90 0.30 -2.92 -12.38
C PRO A 90 1.44 -1.91 -12.29
N HIS A 91 1.50 -1.11 -11.23
CA HIS A 91 2.60 -0.19 -11.01
C HIS A 91 3.93 -0.92 -10.79
N VAL A 92 3.91 -1.99 -10.00
CA VAL A 92 5.11 -2.81 -9.75
C VAL A 92 5.57 -3.50 -11.04
N ILE A 93 4.65 -4.05 -11.82
CA ILE A 93 4.97 -4.72 -13.08
C ILE A 93 5.62 -3.74 -14.06
N ARG A 94 5.04 -2.55 -14.22
CA ARG A 94 5.63 -1.51 -15.08
C ARG A 94 7.05 -1.14 -14.62
N HIS A 95 7.28 -1.09 -13.32
CA HIS A 95 8.59 -0.82 -12.75
C HIS A 95 9.57 -1.96 -13.09
N HIS A 96 9.13 -3.22 -12.96
CA HIS A 96 9.92 -4.39 -13.35
C HIS A 96 10.30 -4.35 -14.84
N GLU A 97 9.33 -4.05 -15.70
CA GLU A 97 9.54 -3.95 -17.16
C GLU A 97 10.53 -2.84 -17.50
N ALA A 98 10.41 -1.67 -16.85
CA ALA A 98 11.31 -0.55 -17.06
C ALA A 98 12.74 -0.89 -16.66
N ILE A 99 12.95 -1.55 -15.52
CA ILE A 99 14.28 -1.98 -15.06
C ILE A 99 14.84 -3.04 -16.03
N THR A 100 14.04 -3.99 -16.47
CA THR A 100 14.46 -5.00 -17.45
C THR A 100 14.89 -4.36 -18.77
N ALA A 101 14.24 -3.27 -19.18
CA ALA A 101 14.59 -2.51 -20.38
C ALA A 101 15.81 -1.59 -20.19
N GLY A 102 16.41 -1.56 -18.99
CA GLY A 102 17.60 -0.76 -18.72
C GLY A 102 17.35 0.64 -18.19
N ALA A 103 16.11 0.96 -17.82
CA ALA A 103 15.81 2.26 -17.22
C ALA A 103 16.43 2.36 -15.82
N LYS A 104 17.11 3.48 -15.55
CA LYS A 104 17.79 3.69 -14.26
C LYS A 104 17.00 4.55 -13.29
N ASP A 105 16.01 5.30 -13.80
CA ASP A 105 15.38 6.39 -13.06
C ASP A 105 13.89 6.18 -12.76
N VAL A 106 13.41 4.94 -12.77
CA VAL A 106 12.02 4.67 -12.44
C VAL A 106 11.95 4.27 -10.98
N ASP A 107 12.04 5.26 -10.10
CA ASP A 107 11.99 5.02 -8.66
C ASP A 107 10.57 5.19 -8.13
N LEU A 108 10.00 4.12 -7.61
CA LEU A 108 8.77 4.17 -6.83
C LEU A 108 9.05 4.68 -5.41
N VAL A 109 10.31 4.62 -4.99
CA VAL A 109 10.75 5.08 -3.68
C VAL A 109 11.93 6.03 -3.88
N ALA A 110 11.85 7.23 -3.31
CA ALA A 110 12.94 8.18 -3.34
C ALA A 110 14.17 7.58 -2.63
N ARG A 111 15.33 7.77 -3.23
CA ARG A 111 16.59 7.33 -2.63
C ARG A 111 16.96 8.28 -1.51
N ARG A 112 17.49 7.72 -0.44
CA ARG A 112 18.06 8.55 0.62
C ARG A 112 19.32 9.23 0.10
N PRO A 113 19.52 10.52 0.44
CA PRO A 113 20.73 11.23 0.07
C PRO A 113 21.98 10.59 0.67
#